data_b07a61568b2b242511e77a94d838ba2c
#
_entry.id   b07a61568b2b242511e77a94d838ba2c
#
_cell.length_a   1.000
_cell.length_b   1.000
_cell.length_c   1.000
_cell.angle_alpha   90.00
_cell.angle_beta   90.00
_cell.angle_gamma   90.00
#
_symmetry.space_group_name_H-M   'P 1'
#
loop_
_entity.id
_entity.type
_entity.pdbx_description
1 polymer ?
#
loop_
_entity_poly.entity_id
_entity_poly.type
_entity_poly.pdbx_seq_one_letter_code
_entity_poly.pdbx_strand_id
1 'polypeptide(L)'
;MRLISNLKKEDYLIKDNMGKKDIDLLKKDPKKYLQELSKDDLVNLIQKLNYSYYIEGKSLVSDELYDYVKEVLRKIDSKHPILDDVGVSKVYKTKLPYYMGSMDKIKTDEKTLNKWLKKYNGEGYVLSDKLDGISALYVIDDDNNRKLYTRGD
;
A
#
# COMPACT_ATOMS: atom_id res chain seq x y z
N MET A 1 9.88 -11.40 15.96
CA MET A 1 8.82 -10.38 15.95
C MET A 1 9.47 -9.02 16.12
N ARG A 2 9.84 -8.35 15.03
CA ARG A 2 10.11 -6.92 15.13
C ARG A 2 8.75 -6.25 14.99
N LEU A 3 8.24 -5.79 16.09
CA LEU A 3 7.03 -4.99 16.17
C LEU A 3 7.22 -3.74 15.31
N ILE A 4 6.21 -3.41 14.52
CA ILE A 4 6.05 -2.13 13.80
C ILE A 4 6.24 -0.93 14.75
N SER A 5 6.16 -1.14 16.07
CA SER A 5 6.31 -0.13 17.11
C SER A 5 7.72 0.52 17.24
N ASN A 6 8.74 0.03 16.53
CA ASN A 6 10.10 0.57 16.61
C ASN A 6 10.54 1.34 15.35
N LEU A 7 9.61 1.63 14.43
CA LEU A 7 9.89 2.48 13.28
C LEU A 7 9.98 3.94 13.75
N LYS A 8 11.19 4.46 13.79
CA LYS A 8 11.40 5.87 14.11
C LYS A 8 11.11 6.72 12.88
N LYS A 9 10.55 7.90 13.09
CA LYS A 9 10.31 8.92 12.06
C LYS A 9 11.57 9.25 11.24
N GLU A 10 12.74 9.03 11.83
CA GLU A 10 14.07 9.23 11.26
C GLU A 10 14.39 8.23 10.13
N ASP A 11 13.74 7.05 10.13
CA ASP A 11 13.91 6.03 9.09
C ASP A 11 13.18 6.42 7.79
N TYR A 12 12.26 7.36 7.87
CA TYR A 12 11.69 8.07 6.74
C TYR A 12 12.47 9.37 6.60
N LEU A 13 13.13 9.59 5.51
CA LEU A 13 13.75 10.87 5.15
C LEU A 13 12.69 11.98 4.95
N ILE A 14 11.67 12.01 5.80
CA ILE A 14 10.64 13.04 5.78
C ILE A 14 11.29 14.30 6.32
N LYS A 15 11.65 15.19 5.43
CA LYS A 15 11.89 16.58 5.82
C LYS A 15 10.56 17.09 6.36
N ASP A 16 10.45 17.22 7.66
CA ASP A 16 9.21 17.61 8.39
C ASP A 16 8.89 19.10 8.18
N ASN A 17 8.88 19.51 6.90
CA ASN A 17 8.56 20.87 6.49
C ASN A 17 7.05 21.11 6.37
N MET A 18 6.23 20.04 6.49
CA MET A 18 4.79 20.13 6.34
C MET A 18 4.09 19.87 7.66
N GLY A 19 3.51 20.93 8.24
CA GLY A 19 2.80 20.89 9.51
C GLY A 19 1.30 20.61 9.37
N LYS A 20 0.59 20.70 10.49
CA LYS A 20 -0.88 20.62 10.53
C LYS A 20 -1.54 21.69 9.64
N LYS A 21 -0.94 22.89 9.57
CA LYS A 21 -1.44 24.00 8.75
C LYS A 21 -1.49 23.64 7.26
N ASP A 22 -0.52 22.89 6.76
CA ASP A 22 -0.45 22.48 5.36
C ASP A 22 -1.57 21.51 5.02
N ILE A 23 -1.86 20.58 5.92
CA ILE A 23 -2.99 19.64 5.76
C ILE A 23 -4.33 20.38 5.82
N ASP A 24 -4.46 21.38 6.69
CA ASP A 24 -5.67 22.18 6.78
C ASP A 24 -5.88 23.05 5.51
N LEU A 25 -4.81 23.62 4.95
CA LEU A 25 -4.84 24.34 3.68
C LEU A 25 -5.18 23.43 2.50
N LEU A 26 -4.56 22.26 2.45
CA LEU A 26 -4.85 21.24 1.45
C LEU A 26 -6.33 20.82 1.47
N LYS A 27 -6.92 20.65 2.65
CA LYS A 27 -8.35 20.31 2.78
C LYS A 27 -9.27 21.45 2.39
N LYS A 28 -8.87 22.69 2.66
CA LYS A 28 -9.69 23.86 2.42
C LYS A 28 -9.79 24.22 0.94
N ASP A 29 -8.67 24.26 0.24
CA ASP A 29 -8.58 24.57 -1.19
C ASP A 29 -7.45 23.75 -1.84
N PRO A 30 -7.71 22.47 -2.19
CA PRO A 30 -6.71 21.59 -2.75
C PRO A 30 -6.05 22.14 -4.00
N LYS A 31 -6.87 22.71 -4.90
CA LYS A 31 -6.39 23.19 -6.20
C LYS A 31 -5.39 24.33 -6.05
N LYS A 32 -5.74 25.33 -5.26
CA LYS A 32 -4.87 26.47 -5.01
C LYS A 32 -3.60 26.04 -4.29
N TYR A 33 -3.73 25.27 -3.21
CA TYR A 33 -2.60 24.85 -2.41
C TYR A 33 -1.59 24.02 -3.22
N LEU A 34 -2.06 23.04 -4.00
CA LEU A 34 -1.17 22.18 -4.79
C LEU A 34 -0.50 22.90 -5.96
N GLN A 35 -1.09 23.98 -6.48
CA GLN A 35 -0.47 24.82 -7.53
C GLN A 35 0.72 25.63 -7.02
N GLU A 36 0.78 25.92 -5.72
CA GLU A 36 1.84 26.68 -5.08
C GLU A 36 3.03 25.80 -4.66
N LEU A 37 2.87 24.47 -4.66
CA LEU A 37 3.89 23.51 -4.26
C LEU A 37 4.89 23.23 -5.38
N SER A 38 6.17 23.15 -5.00
CA SER A 38 7.19 22.59 -5.86
C SER A 38 7.02 21.06 -6.03
N LYS A 39 7.70 20.46 -7.01
CA LYS A 39 7.73 19.01 -7.19
C LYS A 39 8.19 18.29 -5.91
N ASP A 40 9.24 18.81 -5.28
CA ASP A 40 9.81 18.21 -4.07
C ASP A 40 8.86 18.31 -2.88
N ASP A 41 8.10 19.41 -2.77
CA ASP A 41 7.08 19.57 -1.75
C ASP A 41 5.90 18.62 -1.96
N LEU A 42 5.49 18.38 -3.21
CA LEU A 42 4.47 17.38 -3.54
C LEU A 42 4.92 15.98 -3.15
N VAL A 43 6.19 15.62 -3.40
CA VAL A 43 6.77 14.34 -2.99
C VAL A 43 6.77 14.23 -1.46
N ASN A 44 7.22 15.25 -0.75
CA ASN A 44 7.21 15.30 0.71
C ASN A 44 5.78 15.18 1.27
N LEU A 45 4.81 15.83 0.64
CA LEU A 45 3.40 15.72 1.03
C LEU A 45 2.90 14.28 0.90
N ILE A 46 3.14 13.62 -0.24
CA ILE A 46 2.74 12.22 -0.45
C ILE A 46 3.42 11.31 0.57
N GLN A 47 4.72 11.50 0.84
CA GLN A 47 5.44 10.71 1.86
C GLN A 47 4.81 10.87 3.24
N LYS A 48 4.44 12.09 3.62
CA LYS A 48 3.79 12.36 4.90
C LYS A 48 2.41 11.71 4.99
N LEU A 49 1.60 11.78 3.94
CA LEU A 49 0.29 11.14 3.90
C LEU A 49 0.44 9.62 4.01
N ASN A 50 1.39 9.03 3.29
CA ASN A 50 1.70 7.60 3.36
C ASN A 50 2.17 7.20 4.77
N TYR A 51 3.08 7.95 5.37
CA TYR A 51 3.56 7.67 6.72
C TYR A 51 2.42 7.68 7.73
N SER A 52 1.59 8.71 7.71
CA SER A 52 0.46 8.80 8.64
C SER A 52 -0.54 7.66 8.45
N TYR A 53 -0.83 7.29 7.21
CA TYR A 53 -1.77 6.21 6.91
C TYR A 53 -1.21 4.84 7.32
N TYR A 54 0.00 4.49 6.85
CA TYR A 54 0.55 3.14 7.01
C TYR A 54 1.23 2.90 8.35
N ILE A 55 1.81 3.93 8.97
CA ILE A 55 2.57 3.79 10.22
C ILE A 55 1.79 4.26 11.43
N GLU A 56 1.14 5.42 11.34
CA GLU A 56 0.37 5.96 12.46
C GLU A 56 -1.07 5.44 12.49
N GLY A 57 -1.52 4.75 11.42
CA GLY A 57 -2.90 4.26 11.29
C GLY A 57 -3.93 5.39 11.19
N LYS A 58 -3.51 6.56 10.69
CA LYS A 58 -4.36 7.76 10.62
C LYS A 58 -4.43 8.28 9.19
N SER A 59 -5.63 8.29 8.62
CA SER A 59 -5.87 9.00 7.36
C SER A 59 -5.95 10.51 7.63
N LEU A 60 -5.01 11.28 7.09
CA LEU A 60 -5.01 12.74 7.21
C LEU A 60 -5.94 13.40 6.20
N VAL A 61 -6.23 12.74 5.10
CA VAL A 61 -7.08 13.23 3.99
C VAL A 61 -7.98 12.10 3.50
N SER A 62 -9.01 12.40 2.71
CA SER A 62 -9.81 11.36 2.04
C SER A 62 -9.02 10.71 0.90
N ASP A 63 -9.47 9.52 0.46
CA ASP A 63 -8.83 8.77 -0.63
C ASP A 63 -8.86 9.58 -1.94
N GLU A 64 -9.98 10.27 -2.22
CA GLU A 64 -10.11 11.11 -3.40
C GLU A 64 -9.11 12.27 -3.39
N LEU A 65 -8.88 12.88 -2.22
CA LEU A 65 -7.92 13.97 -2.09
C LEU A 65 -6.49 13.45 -2.21
N TYR A 66 -6.19 12.29 -1.66
CA TYR A 66 -4.90 11.63 -1.83
C TYR A 66 -4.61 11.32 -3.31
N ASP A 67 -5.59 10.74 -4.01
CA ASP A 67 -5.48 10.44 -5.44
C ASP A 67 -5.28 11.70 -6.27
N TYR A 68 -5.96 12.79 -5.90
CA TYR A 68 -5.77 14.09 -6.56
C TYR A 68 -4.34 14.64 -6.37
N VAL A 69 -3.75 14.52 -5.17
CA VAL A 69 -2.34 14.91 -4.94
C VAL A 69 -1.40 14.09 -5.84
N LYS A 70 -1.61 12.76 -5.92
CA LYS A 70 -0.82 11.90 -6.83
C LYS A 70 -1.00 12.27 -8.30
N GLU A 71 -2.22 12.63 -8.71
CA GLU A 71 -2.49 13.06 -10.08
C GLU A 71 -1.75 14.36 -10.43
N VAL A 72 -1.69 15.33 -9.51
CA VAL A 72 -0.93 16.57 -9.71
C VAL A 72 0.57 16.27 -9.90
N LEU A 73 1.15 15.41 -9.06
CA LEU A 73 2.54 15.00 -9.25
C LEU A 73 2.74 14.24 -10.59
N ARG A 74 1.81 13.36 -10.98
CA ARG A 74 1.88 12.61 -12.24
C ARG A 74 1.89 13.52 -13.47
N LYS A 75 1.23 14.67 -13.42
CA LYS A 75 1.26 15.67 -14.49
C LYS A 75 2.63 16.36 -14.62
N ILE A 76 3.38 16.46 -13.51
CA ILE A 76 4.72 17.09 -13.48
C ILE A 76 5.80 16.04 -13.79
N ASP A 77 5.69 14.86 -13.21
CA ASP A 77 6.64 13.75 -13.36
C ASP A 77 5.91 12.40 -13.32
N SER A 78 5.48 11.95 -14.50
CA SER A 78 4.67 10.73 -14.64
C SER A 78 5.39 9.44 -14.27
N LYS A 79 6.73 9.47 -14.16
CA LYS A 79 7.57 8.29 -13.85
C LYS A 79 8.21 8.38 -12.47
N HIS A 80 7.78 9.33 -11.64
CA HIS A 80 8.35 9.47 -10.30
C HIS A 80 8.09 8.21 -9.46
N PRO A 81 9.11 7.59 -8.83
CA PRO A 81 8.99 6.31 -8.12
C PRO A 81 7.91 6.30 -7.03
N ILE A 82 7.63 7.43 -6.40
CA ILE A 82 6.61 7.54 -5.34
C ILE A 82 5.18 7.30 -5.84
N LEU A 83 4.93 7.45 -7.14
CA LEU A 83 3.62 7.21 -7.74
C LEU A 83 3.26 5.72 -7.77
N ASP A 84 4.28 4.87 -7.90
CA ASP A 84 4.16 3.41 -7.91
C ASP A 84 4.40 2.82 -6.52
N ASP A 85 4.84 3.65 -5.56
CA ASP A 85 5.07 3.24 -4.19
C ASP A 85 3.72 3.18 -3.47
N VAL A 86 3.18 1.98 -3.37
CA VAL A 86 1.98 1.70 -2.58
C VAL A 86 2.46 1.22 -1.21
N GLY A 87 2.51 2.13 -0.25
CA GLY A 87 2.84 1.77 1.12
C GLY A 87 4.21 2.20 1.60
N VAL A 88 4.58 1.69 2.74
CA VAL A 88 5.82 1.99 3.43
C VAL A 88 7.00 1.46 2.65
N SER A 89 7.92 2.35 2.35
CA SER A 89 9.10 2.14 1.53
C SER A 89 9.80 0.78 1.73
N LYS A 90 10.50 0.35 0.70
CA LYS A 90 11.30 -0.88 0.50
C LYS A 90 12.20 -1.33 1.67
N VAL A 91 12.36 -0.51 2.70
CA VAL A 91 13.31 -0.75 3.80
C VAL A 91 12.92 -1.97 4.66
N TYR A 92 11.66 -2.36 4.62
CA TYR A 92 11.15 -3.44 5.50
C TYR A 92 10.59 -4.65 4.77
N LYS A 93 10.77 -4.73 3.44
CA LYS A 93 10.37 -5.93 2.71
C LYS A 93 11.32 -7.07 3.08
N THR A 94 10.79 -8.08 3.75
CA THR A 94 11.52 -9.30 4.03
C THR A 94 11.16 -10.38 3.02
N LYS A 95 12.14 -11.20 2.65
CA LYS A 95 11.87 -12.35 1.78
C LYS A 95 10.94 -13.32 2.51
N LEU A 96 9.80 -13.60 1.90
CA LEU A 96 8.88 -14.60 2.44
C LEU A 96 9.46 -15.99 2.29
N PRO A 97 9.34 -16.85 3.32
CA PRO A 97 9.80 -18.24 3.24
C PRO A 97 8.96 -19.06 2.24
N TYR A 98 7.70 -18.67 2.06
CA TYR A 98 6.76 -19.28 1.12
C TYR A 98 6.10 -18.22 0.26
N TYR A 99 5.80 -18.58 -0.98
CA TYR A 99 5.12 -17.70 -1.91
C TYR A 99 3.68 -17.44 -1.48
N MET A 100 3.31 -16.17 -1.33
CA MET A 100 1.95 -15.72 -1.04
C MET A 100 1.37 -15.05 -2.28
N GLY A 101 0.96 -15.84 -3.27
CA GLY A 101 0.39 -15.33 -4.51
C GLY A 101 -1.04 -14.81 -4.36
N SER A 102 -1.47 -13.99 -5.32
CA SER A 102 -2.88 -13.65 -5.48
C SER A 102 -3.62 -14.79 -6.17
N MET A 103 -4.89 -14.98 -5.80
CA MET A 103 -5.76 -15.90 -6.50
C MET A 103 -6.23 -15.27 -7.82
N ASP A 104 -6.39 -16.10 -8.86
CA ASP A 104 -6.97 -15.66 -10.11
C ASP A 104 -8.42 -15.21 -9.89
N LYS A 105 -8.80 -14.07 -10.48
CA LYS A 105 -10.19 -13.63 -10.49
C LYS A 105 -10.91 -14.25 -11.69
N ILE A 106 -11.96 -15.00 -11.41
CA ILE A 106 -12.87 -15.49 -12.45
C ILE A 106 -14.03 -14.52 -12.52
N LYS A 107 -14.27 -13.95 -13.71
CA LYS A 107 -15.49 -13.17 -13.95
C LYS A 107 -16.68 -14.11 -13.98
N THR A 108 -17.87 -13.60 -13.69
CA THR A 108 -19.12 -14.36 -13.63
C THR A 108 -19.64 -14.80 -15.02
N ASP A 109 -18.80 -14.73 -16.05
CA ASP A 109 -19.12 -15.20 -17.38
C ASP A 109 -18.68 -16.66 -17.58
N GLU A 110 -19.52 -17.42 -18.27
CA GLU A 110 -19.33 -18.85 -18.52
C GLU A 110 -18.02 -19.15 -19.27
N LYS A 111 -17.59 -18.26 -20.16
CA LYS A 111 -16.37 -18.43 -20.96
C LYS A 111 -15.13 -18.40 -20.07
N THR A 112 -15.07 -17.48 -19.11
CA THR A 112 -13.95 -17.35 -18.17
C THR A 112 -13.92 -18.54 -17.21
N LEU A 113 -15.09 -18.97 -16.73
CA LEU A 113 -15.20 -20.15 -15.89
C LEU A 113 -14.71 -21.41 -16.61
N ASN A 114 -15.18 -21.65 -17.83
CA ASN A 114 -14.78 -22.82 -18.62
C ASN A 114 -13.29 -22.84 -18.96
N LYS A 115 -12.68 -21.66 -19.19
CA LYS A 115 -11.24 -21.54 -19.37
C LYS A 115 -10.48 -21.93 -18.10
N TRP A 116 -10.96 -21.51 -16.94
CA TRP A 116 -10.37 -21.85 -15.65
C TRP A 116 -10.49 -23.35 -15.36
N LEU A 117 -11.66 -23.93 -15.54
CA LEU A 117 -11.92 -25.37 -15.37
C LEU A 117 -11.00 -26.23 -16.26
N LYS A 118 -10.76 -25.79 -17.50
CA LYS A 118 -9.81 -26.47 -18.40
C LYS A 118 -8.35 -26.36 -17.92
N LYS A 119 -7.97 -25.22 -17.36
CA LYS A 119 -6.61 -24.99 -16.85
C LYS A 119 -6.33 -25.82 -15.59
N TYR A 120 -7.32 -25.94 -14.73
CA TYR A 120 -7.22 -26.61 -13.44
C TYR A 120 -8.12 -27.86 -13.40
N ASN A 121 -7.97 -28.71 -14.39
CA ASN A 121 -8.73 -29.96 -14.47
C ASN A 121 -8.29 -30.92 -13.37
N GLY A 122 -9.17 -31.19 -12.41
CA GLY A 122 -8.94 -32.04 -11.26
C GLY A 122 -10.13 -32.97 -10.99
N GLU A 123 -9.94 -33.93 -10.09
CA GLU A 123 -11.00 -34.87 -9.68
C GLU A 123 -12.12 -34.21 -8.87
N GLY A 124 -11.89 -32.99 -8.38
CA GLY A 124 -12.87 -32.23 -7.63
C GLY A 124 -12.39 -30.82 -7.30
N TYR A 125 -13.31 -30.00 -6.82
CA TYR A 125 -13.06 -28.62 -6.41
C TYR A 125 -13.63 -28.38 -5.02
N VAL A 126 -12.96 -27.56 -4.24
CA VAL A 126 -13.47 -27.07 -2.96
C VAL A 126 -13.90 -25.62 -3.13
N LEU A 127 -15.13 -25.35 -2.77
CA LEU A 127 -15.69 -24.01 -2.75
C LEU A 127 -15.68 -23.50 -1.31
N SER A 128 -15.13 -22.30 -1.09
CA SER A 128 -15.13 -21.63 0.21
C SER A 128 -15.29 -20.12 0.04
N ASP A 129 -15.75 -19.45 1.07
CA ASP A 129 -15.78 -17.99 1.11
C ASP A 129 -14.34 -17.46 1.06
N LYS A 130 -14.11 -16.43 0.24
CA LYS A 130 -12.91 -15.64 0.29
C LYS A 130 -13.11 -14.50 1.27
N LEU A 131 -12.54 -14.64 2.45
CA LEU A 131 -12.61 -13.60 3.47
C LEU A 131 -11.86 -12.35 2.98
N ASP A 132 -12.47 -11.19 3.25
CA ASP A 132 -11.81 -9.91 3.04
C ASP A 132 -10.93 -9.59 4.25
N GLY A 133 -9.67 -9.19 3.98
CA GLY A 133 -8.72 -8.92 5.05
C GLY A 133 -7.27 -8.95 4.56
N ILE A 134 -6.34 -8.78 5.50
CA ILE A 134 -4.91 -8.83 5.24
C ILE A 134 -4.46 -10.28 5.12
N SER A 135 -3.75 -10.60 4.03
CA SER A 135 -3.10 -11.91 3.89
C SER A 135 -1.98 -12.04 4.93
N ALA A 136 -2.02 -13.09 5.73
CA ALA A 136 -1.02 -13.37 6.75
C ALA A 136 -0.48 -14.79 6.60
N LEU A 137 0.84 -14.94 6.75
CA LEU A 137 1.54 -16.22 6.79
C LEU A 137 2.17 -16.42 8.18
N TYR A 138 1.66 -17.36 8.93
CA TYR A 138 2.22 -17.75 10.20
C TYR A 138 3.12 -18.97 10.02
N VAL A 139 4.36 -18.87 10.44
CA VAL A 139 5.38 -19.91 10.29
C VAL A 139 5.97 -20.24 11.65
N ILE A 140 6.10 -21.54 11.90
CA ILE A 140 6.90 -22.06 13.00
C ILE A 140 8.09 -22.75 12.34
N ASP A 141 9.31 -22.29 12.62
CA ASP A 141 10.53 -22.92 12.09
C ASP A 141 10.98 -24.10 12.96
N ASP A 142 12.02 -24.81 12.50
CA ASP A 142 12.52 -26.02 13.17
C ASP A 142 13.06 -25.75 14.58
N ASP A 143 13.47 -24.50 14.85
CA ASP A 143 13.89 -24.02 16.18
C ASP A 143 12.72 -23.57 17.05
N ASN A 144 11.48 -23.84 16.62
CA ASN A 144 10.25 -23.43 17.28
C ASN A 144 10.03 -21.91 17.39
N ASN A 145 10.77 -21.12 16.57
CA ASN A 145 10.53 -19.69 16.47
C ASN A 145 9.24 -19.43 15.68
N ARG A 146 8.42 -18.54 16.18
CA ARG A 146 7.14 -18.17 15.60
C ARG A 146 7.28 -16.85 14.86
N LYS A 147 6.92 -16.83 13.58
CA LYS A 147 7.01 -15.66 12.71
C LYS A 147 5.68 -15.42 12.02
N LEU A 148 5.24 -14.18 12.00
CA LEU A 148 4.08 -13.74 11.26
C LEU A 148 4.53 -12.79 10.15
N TYR A 149 4.19 -13.12 8.93
CA TYR A 149 4.44 -12.29 7.76
C TYR A 149 3.10 -11.78 7.23
N THR A 150 3.08 -10.55 6.80
CA THR A 150 1.96 -10.01 6.02
C THR A 150 2.43 -9.81 4.59
N ARG A 151 1.52 -10.03 3.65
CA ARG A 151 1.75 -9.61 2.28
C ARG A 151 1.47 -8.11 2.22
N GLY A 152 2.54 -7.31 2.19
CA GLY A 152 2.46 -5.92 1.78
C GLY A 152 2.63 -5.82 0.27
N ASP A 153 1.99 -4.86 -0.32
CA ASP A 153 2.20 -4.54 -1.74
C ASP A 153 3.54 -3.84 -1.94
#